data_e339d07c2bc9a908144acc7981156a61
#
_entry.id   e339d07c2bc9a908144acc7981156a61
#
_cell.length_a   1.000
_cell.length_b   1.000
_cell.length_c   1.000
_cell.angle_alpha   90.00
_cell.angle_beta   90.00
_cell.angle_gamma   90.00
#
_symmetry.space_group_name_H-M   'P 1'
#
loop_
_entity.id
_entity.type
_entity.pdbx_description
1 polymer ?
#
loop_
_entity_poly.entity_id
_entity_poly.type
_entity_poly.pdbx_seq_one_letter_code
_entity_poly.pdbx_strand_id
1 'polypeptide(L)'
;MIPSLCFTVLLATAVSASAKDSSNLRTISLEARIPFNATGVDFDNGLLPFNPTSVHGKDQTFADVLQFPLVPPSLNDRPTDKAVEVTLNDKSIFAPSATNVQTGFRRTELIPTNKDASATASTEGVQKWHLSIRQDETRPLNFSHEYYFFWLERADYSSNPFTLGTGTLFGDGDNKTSAQEAEQLWLRSSDASKQETLWQVPFTTGVWHNVAILLDFNQNLLQVEYSIDNQEPVKRTGLIPNDLSGNGQFHIGLLKKSTGLNLTDITKQGYQESGIDEGIVFGGAFEELCG
;
A
#
# COMPACT_ATOMS: atom_id res chain seq x y z
N MET A 1 -19.54 -23.08 -82.70
CA MET A 1 -19.84 -23.73 -81.39
C MET A 1 -18.93 -23.18 -80.35
N ILE A 2 -19.44 -22.32 -79.50
CA ILE A 2 -18.66 -21.67 -78.39
C ILE A 2 -19.26 -22.23 -77.11
N PRO A 3 -18.45 -22.81 -76.20
CA PRO A 3 -18.98 -23.29 -74.94
C PRO A 3 -19.12 -22.15 -73.95
N SER A 4 -20.32 -22.06 -73.31
CA SER A 4 -20.66 -21.13 -72.25
C SER A 4 -20.00 -21.55 -70.97
N LEU A 5 -19.16 -20.67 -70.37
CA LEU A 5 -18.59 -20.86 -69.05
C LEU A 5 -19.56 -20.33 -67.97
N CYS A 6 -20.03 -21.24 -67.14
CA CYS A 6 -20.89 -20.91 -66.00
C CYS A 6 -19.97 -20.52 -64.82
N PHE A 7 -20.01 -19.25 -64.40
CA PHE A 7 -19.32 -18.78 -63.16
C PHE A 7 -20.25 -19.00 -61.99
N THR A 8 -19.87 -19.88 -61.09
CA THR A 8 -20.50 -20.06 -59.81
C THR A 8 -19.89 -19.11 -58.79
N VAL A 9 -20.64 -18.11 -58.33
CA VAL A 9 -20.24 -17.20 -57.29
C VAL A 9 -20.54 -17.85 -55.92
N LEU A 10 -19.49 -18.22 -55.19
CA LEU A 10 -19.61 -18.61 -53.78
C LEU A 10 -19.74 -17.34 -52.91
N LEU A 11 -20.92 -17.15 -52.34
CA LEU A 11 -21.12 -16.17 -51.28
C LEU A 11 -20.54 -16.75 -49.96
N ALA A 12 -19.42 -16.23 -49.51
CA ALA A 12 -18.92 -16.49 -48.16
C ALA A 12 -19.64 -15.57 -47.14
N THR A 13 -20.53 -16.16 -46.35
CA THR A 13 -21.13 -15.47 -45.21
C THR A 13 -20.12 -15.41 -44.09
N ALA A 14 -19.55 -14.23 -43.83
CA ALA A 14 -18.77 -13.98 -42.65
C ALA A 14 -19.69 -13.94 -41.42
N VAL A 15 -19.61 -14.97 -40.57
CA VAL A 15 -20.22 -14.96 -39.25
C VAL A 15 -19.29 -14.12 -38.36
N SER A 16 -19.64 -12.87 -38.11
CA SER A 16 -18.99 -12.07 -37.07
C SER A 16 -19.41 -12.63 -35.70
N ALA A 17 -18.49 -13.38 -35.09
CA ALA A 17 -18.62 -13.71 -33.68
C ALA A 17 -18.40 -12.41 -32.88
N SER A 18 -19.53 -11.85 -32.37
CA SER A 18 -19.49 -10.80 -31.36
C SER A 18 -18.82 -11.39 -30.11
N ALA A 19 -17.57 -11.05 -29.86
CA ALA A 19 -16.96 -11.28 -28.56
C ALA A 19 -17.81 -10.52 -27.53
N LYS A 20 -18.51 -11.25 -26.68
CA LYS A 20 -19.08 -10.68 -25.47
C LYS A 20 -17.89 -10.26 -24.62
N ASP A 21 -17.60 -8.97 -24.65
CA ASP A 21 -16.75 -8.31 -23.67
C ASP A 21 -17.49 -8.40 -22.33
N SER A 22 -17.25 -9.50 -21.60
CA SER A 22 -17.60 -9.56 -20.20
C SER A 22 -16.57 -8.71 -19.47
N SER A 23 -16.74 -7.38 -19.51
CA SER A 23 -16.11 -6.49 -18.57
C SER A 23 -16.51 -6.97 -17.18
N ASN A 24 -15.65 -7.73 -16.51
CA ASN A 24 -15.77 -7.99 -15.09
C ASN A 24 -15.72 -6.61 -14.42
N LEU A 25 -16.90 -6.04 -14.15
CA LEU A 25 -17.03 -4.81 -13.38
C LEU A 25 -16.47 -5.13 -12.00
N ARG A 26 -15.28 -4.61 -11.72
CA ARG A 26 -14.67 -4.68 -10.38
C ARG A 26 -15.61 -4.01 -9.39
N THR A 27 -15.98 -4.69 -8.34
CA THR A 27 -16.76 -4.09 -7.25
C THR A 27 -15.78 -3.50 -6.24
N ILE A 28 -15.61 -2.19 -6.29
CA ILE A 28 -14.76 -1.47 -5.33
C ILE A 28 -15.53 -1.33 -4.02
N SER A 29 -15.04 -1.96 -2.98
CA SER A 29 -15.61 -1.91 -1.62
C SER A 29 -15.15 -0.65 -0.87
N LEU A 30 -13.91 -0.21 -1.11
CA LEU A 30 -13.38 1.02 -0.53
C LEU A 30 -12.54 1.78 -1.55
N GLU A 31 -12.83 3.06 -1.69
CA GLU A 31 -12.10 3.99 -2.56
C GLU A 31 -11.15 4.85 -1.73
N ALA A 32 -9.85 4.66 -1.91
CA ALA A 32 -8.80 5.43 -1.22
C ALA A 32 -7.93 6.24 -2.18
N ARG A 33 -8.35 6.43 -3.44
CA ARG A 33 -7.69 7.32 -4.40
C ARG A 33 -7.92 8.77 -4.03
N ILE A 34 -6.94 9.61 -4.32
CA ILE A 34 -6.97 11.03 -3.95
C ILE A 34 -7.45 11.86 -5.13
N PRO A 35 -8.60 12.57 -5.02
CA PRO A 35 -9.09 13.45 -6.06
C PRO A 35 -8.07 14.54 -6.43
N PHE A 36 -8.01 14.91 -7.71
CA PHE A 36 -7.03 15.87 -8.22
C PHE A 36 -7.05 17.23 -7.50
N ASN A 37 -8.22 17.69 -7.05
CA ASN A 37 -8.39 18.94 -6.33
C ASN A 37 -8.20 18.85 -4.80
N ALA A 38 -7.94 17.66 -4.26
CA ALA A 38 -7.74 17.48 -2.81
C ALA A 38 -6.51 18.24 -2.29
N THR A 39 -6.58 18.68 -1.06
CA THR A 39 -5.48 19.35 -0.33
C THR A 39 -5.28 18.66 1.02
N GLY A 40 -4.16 18.92 1.70
CA GLY A 40 -3.94 18.40 3.06
C GLY A 40 -5.04 18.80 4.03
N VAL A 41 -5.58 20.01 3.89
CA VAL A 41 -6.71 20.51 4.72
C VAL A 41 -7.99 19.70 4.53
N ASP A 42 -8.20 19.09 3.35
CA ASP A 42 -9.38 18.24 3.14
C ASP A 42 -9.29 16.92 3.93
N PHE A 43 -8.07 16.42 4.18
CA PHE A 43 -7.84 15.30 5.10
C PHE A 43 -8.16 15.70 6.54
N ASP A 44 -7.66 16.86 7.00
CA ASP A 44 -7.90 17.36 8.36
C ASP A 44 -9.39 17.61 8.64
N ASN A 45 -10.14 17.99 7.61
CA ASN A 45 -11.58 18.26 7.72
C ASN A 45 -12.47 17.02 7.47
N GLY A 46 -11.89 15.84 7.24
CA GLY A 46 -12.65 14.61 6.98
C GLY A 46 -13.46 14.63 5.68
N LEU A 47 -13.03 15.39 4.67
CA LEU A 47 -13.71 15.47 3.38
C LEU A 47 -13.34 14.31 2.45
N LEU A 48 -12.30 13.55 2.80
CA LEU A 48 -11.78 12.42 2.06
C LEU A 48 -12.07 11.10 2.81
N PRO A 49 -11.96 9.94 2.14
CA PRO A 49 -12.27 8.65 2.75
C PRO A 49 -11.15 8.16 3.68
N PHE A 50 -10.72 9.03 4.60
CA PHE A 50 -9.70 8.74 5.60
C PHE A 50 -10.13 9.31 6.95
N ASN A 51 -9.67 8.68 8.03
CA ASN A 51 -9.92 9.18 9.37
C ASN A 51 -9.15 10.50 9.59
N PRO A 52 -9.82 11.62 9.84
CA PRO A 52 -9.18 12.93 9.95
C PRO A 52 -8.37 13.12 11.24
N THR A 53 -8.54 12.24 12.23
CA THR A 53 -7.88 12.35 13.55
C THR A 53 -6.78 11.32 13.74
N SER A 54 -6.42 10.61 12.67
CA SER A 54 -5.44 9.51 12.75
C SER A 54 -4.01 10.00 12.59
N VAL A 55 -3.18 9.11 12.76
CA VAL A 55 -1.74 9.05 12.98
C VAL A 55 -0.94 10.09 12.20
N HIS A 56 -0.48 11.10 12.89
CA HIS A 56 0.54 12.08 12.52
C HIS A 56 1.24 12.56 13.79
N GLY A 57 2.24 13.41 13.68
CA GLY A 57 2.86 14.05 14.85
C GLY A 57 1.81 14.81 15.67
N LYS A 58 1.87 14.70 17.00
CA LYS A 58 0.85 15.27 17.91
C LYS A 58 0.63 16.79 17.75
N ASP A 59 1.64 17.51 17.24
CA ASP A 59 1.62 18.95 17.02
C ASP A 59 1.64 19.30 15.52
N GLN A 60 1.17 18.39 14.68
CA GLN A 60 1.09 18.53 13.22
C GLN A 60 -0.32 18.21 12.74
N THR A 61 -0.63 18.62 11.53
CA THR A 61 -1.83 18.29 10.78
C THR A 61 -1.47 17.51 9.51
N PHE A 62 -2.43 16.92 8.81
CA PHE A 62 -2.17 16.33 7.50
C PHE A 62 -1.70 17.38 6.48
N ALA A 63 -2.16 18.63 6.60
CA ALA A 63 -1.67 19.73 5.78
C ALA A 63 -0.15 20.01 5.97
N ASP A 64 0.43 19.66 7.13
CA ASP A 64 1.86 19.82 7.40
C ASP A 64 2.72 18.68 6.84
N VAL A 65 2.14 17.48 6.66
CA VAL A 65 2.89 16.24 6.40
C VAL A 65 2.49 15.54 5.09
N LEU A 66 1.50 16.06 4.37
CA LEU A 66 1.14 15.56 3.05
C LEU A 66 1.58 16.54 1.96
N GLN A 67 2.21 16.00 0.92
CA GLN A 67 2.60 16.73 -0.28
C GLN A 67 1.89 16.13 -1.50
N PHE A 68 1.81 16.91 -2.58
CA PHE A 68 1.17 16.47 -3.82
C PHE A 68 2.14 16.69 -4.99
N PRO A 69 3.13 15.79 -5.15
CA PRO A 69 4.18 15.94 -6.15
C PRO A 69 3.61 15.81 -7.57
N LEU A 70 4.21 16.53 -8.51
CA LEU A 70 3.90 16.41 -9.93
C LEU A 70 4.69 15.22 -10.51
N VAL A 71 4.17 14.04 -10.31
CA VAL A 71 4.69 12.78 -10.87
C VAL A 71 3.73 12.22 -11.92
N PRO A 72 4.19 11.39 -12.86
CA PRO A 72 3.30 10.69 -13.78
C PRO A 72 2.24 9.89 -12.99
N PRO A 73 1.00 9.78 -13.49
CA PRO A 73 -0.01 8.95 -12.84
C PRO A 73 0.45 7.50 -12.76
N SER A 74 0.06 6.82 -11.69
CA SER A 74 0.29 5.38 -11.53
C SER A 74 -0.71 4.56 -12.34
N LEU A 75 -0.48 3.26 -12.47
CA LEU A 75 -1.43 2.32 -13.08
C LEU A 75 -2.80 2.35 -12.39
N ASN A 76 -2.84 2.60 -11.09
CA ASN A 76 -4.04 2.56 -10.27
C ASN A 76 -4.77 3.91 -10.18
N ASP A 77 -4.20 5.00 -10.71
CA ASP A 77 -4.85 6.30 -10.77
C ASP A 77 -5.85 6.39 -11.92
N ARG A 78 -6.96 7.07 -11.70
CA ARG A 78 -7.86 7.54 -12.74
C ARG A 78 -7.40 8.93 -13.24
N PRO A 79 -7.86 9.40 -14.39
CA PRO A 79 -7.54 10.77 -14.88
C PRO A 79 -7.96 11.89 -13.91
N THR A 80 -8.84 11.60 -12.97
CA THR A 80 -9.36 12.54 -11.96
C THR A 80 -8.60 12.48 -10.64
N ASP A 81 -7.60 11.64 -10.53
CA ASP A 81 -6.87 11.39 -9.30
C ASP A 81 -5.44 11.94 -9.39
N LYS A 82 -4.80 12.08 -8.25
CA LYS A 82 -3.40 12.47 -8.14
C LYS A 82 -2.66 11.68 -7.07
N ALA A 83 -1.35 11.64 -7.19
CA ALA A 83 -0.49 11.08 -6.17
C ALA A 83 -0.50 11.95 -4.90
N VAL A 84 -0.28 11.30 -3.76
CA VAL A 84 -0.01 11.93 -2.47
C VAL A 84 1.32 11.41 -1.93
N GLU A 85 2.15 12.30 -1.46
CA GLU A 85 3.35 11.96 -0.72
C GLU A 85 3.07 12.09 0.76
N VAL A 86 3.36 11.03 1.51
CA VAL A 86 3.34 11.01 2.96
C VAL A 86 4.76 11.24 3.46
N THR A 87 4.96 12.29 4.26
CA THR A 87 6.28 12.69 4.73
C THR A 87 6.49 12.46 6.23
N LEU A 88 7.75 12.29 6.61
CA LEU A 88 8.21 12.26 7.99
C LEU A 88 9.21 13.38 8.26
N ASN A 89 9.14 13.94 9.46
CA ASN A 89 10.11 14.87 9.98
C ASN A 89 10.35 14.59 11.49
N ASP A 90 11.22 15.35 12.13
CA ASP A 90 11.55 15.17 13.56
C ASP A 90 10.32 15.25 14.48
N LYS A 91 9.22 15.92 14.05
CA LYS A 91 7.99 16.08 14.83
C LYS A 91 6.95 14.99 14.54
N SER A 92 7.20 14.07 13.62
CA SER A 92 6.28 12.98 13.28
C SER A 92 6.20 11.92 14.38
N ILE A 93 6.08 12.37 15.63
CA ILE A 93 5.97 11.55 16.84
C ILE A 93 4.50 11.43 17.22
N PHE A 94 3.96 10.24 17.00
CA PHE A 94 2.57 9.96 17.35
C PHE A 94 2.38 9.81 18.85
N ALA A 95 1.30 10.37 19.38
CA ALA A 95 0.91 10.27 20.77
C ALA A 95 -0.58 9.90 20.88
N PRO A 96 -0.92 8.60 20.92
CA PRO A 96 -2.30 8.16 21.09
C PRO A 96 -2.94 8.66 22.38
N SER A 97 -2.13 9.06 23.38
CA SER A 97 -2.58 9.78 24.56
C SER A 97 -1.44 10.66 25.10
N ALA A 98 -1.75 11.57 26.02
CA ALA A 98 -0.76 12.44 26.66
C ALA A 98 0.36 11.67 27.39
N THR A 99 0.10 10.44 27.81
CA THR A 99 1.05 9.58 28.53
C THR A 99 1.68 8.48 27.66
N ASN A 100 1.16 8.29 26.44
CA ASN A 100 1.72 7.34 25.49
C ASN A 100 2.29 8.07 24.27
N VAL A 101 3.53 8.57 24.41
CA VAL A 101 4.25 9.25 23.34
C VAL A 101 5.23 8.26 22.70
N GLN A 102 5.05 7.98 21.42
CA GLN A 102 5.84 6.98 20.70
C GLN A 102 7.15 7.56 20.14
N THR A 103 8.07 7.95 21.02
CA THR A 103 9.33 8.63 20.66
C THR A 103 10.28 7.77 19.83
N GLY A 104 10.15 6.44 19.90
CA GLY A 104 10.93 5.49 19.11
C GLY A 104 10.52 5.44 17.65
N PHE A 105 9.30 5.89 17.30
CA PHE A 105 8.80 5.89 15.93
C PHE A 105 8.75 7.30 15.33
N ARG A 106 8.77 7.37 14.00
CA ARG A 106 8.22 8.49 13.22
C ARG A 106 7.10 7.95 12.37
N ARG A 107 5.92 8.57 12.46
CA ARG A 107 4.71 8.03 11.83
C ARG A 107 3.87 9.14 11.21
N THR A 108 3.42 8.90 9.97
CA THR A 108 2.33 9.61 9.30
C THR A 108 1.53 8.58 8.51
N GLU A 109 0.26 8.40 8.82
CA GLU A 109 -0.56 7.32 8.27
C GLU A 109 -1.97 7.80 7.95
N LEU A 110 -2.47 7.34 6.83
CA LEU A 110 -3.84 7.47 6.39
C LEU A 110 -4.58 6.18 6.73
N ILE A 111 -5.67 6.29 7.48
CA ILE A 111 -6.54 5.16 7.80
C ILE A 111 -7.74 5.23 6.88
N PRO A 112 -7.85 4.35 5.87
CA PRO A 112 -8.98 4.36 4.96
C PRO A 112 -10.29 4.06 5.69
N THR A 113 -11.32 4.86 5.41
CA THR A 113 -12.67 4.70 5.96
C THR A 113 -13.70 4.91 4.87
N ASN A 114 -14.85 4.25 4.97
CA ASN A 114 -15.99 4.64 4.13
C ASN A 114 -16.59 5.94 4.63
N LYS A 115 -16.99 6.83 3.69
CA LYS A 115 -17.65 8.11 4.01
C LYS A 115 -18.91 7.94 4.87
N ASP A 116 -19.54 6.79 4.83
CA ASP A 116 -20.76 6.49 5.60
C ASP A 116 -20.46 5.86 6.97
N ALA A 117 -19.32 6.14 7.58
CA ALA A 117 -18.89 5.81 8.94
C ALA A 117 -19.27 4.40 9.49
N SER A 118 -20.03 3.61 8.73
CA SER A 118 -20.52 2.28 9.09
C SER A 118 -19.71 1.13 8.51
N ALA A 119 -18.80 1.40 7.60
CA ALA A 119 -17.94 0.39 7.01
C ALA A 119 -16.48 0.87 7.00
N THR A 120 -15.68 0.33 7.87
CA THR A 120 -14.23 0.23 7.71
C THR A 120 -13.91 -0.67 6.51
N ALA A 121 -12.71 -0.59 5.97
CA ALA A 121 -12.22 -1.55 4.98
C ALA A 121 -12.52 -2.97 5.48
N SER A 122 -13.02 -3.83 4.60
CA SER A 122 -13.50 -5.14 5.00
C SER A 122 -12.36 -6.06 5.42
N THR A 123 -12.50 -6.70 6.58
CA THR A 123 -11.66 -7.80 7.04
C THR A 123 -12.41 -9.12 6.99
N GLU A 124 -13.37 -9.26 6.08
CA GLU A 124 -14.21 -10.43 5.88
C GLU A 124 -14.25 -10.83 4.40
N GLY A 125 -14.51 -12.12 4.12
CA GLY A 125 -14.62 -12.63 2.76
C GLY A 125 -13.29 -12.68 2.03
N VAL A 126 -13.32 -12.40 0.72
CA VAL A 126 -12.12 -12.32 -0.13
C VAL A 126 -12.02 -10.90 -0.69
N GLN A 127 -10.95 -10.23 -0.34
CA GLN A 127 -10.67 -8.84 -0.72
C GLN A 127 -9.36 -8.77 -1.50
N LYS A 128 -9.23 -7.76 -2.36
CA LYS A 128 -7.96 -7.44 -2.99
C LYS A 128 -7.66 -5.96 -2.86
N TRP A 129 -6.59 -5.64 -2.17
CA TRP A 129 -6.05 -4.30 -2.12
C TRP A 129 -5.13 -4.04 -3.30
N HIS A 130 -5.30 -2.89 -3.93
CA HIS A 130 -4.44 -2.35 -4.97
C HIS A 130 -3.82 -1.06 -4.48
N LEU A 131 -2.53 -0.90 -4.67
CA LEU A 131 -1.82 0.34 -4.36
C LEU A 131 -0.58 0.49 -5.24
N SER A 132 -0.22 1.73 -5.52
CA SER A 132 1.01 2.08 -6.23
C SER A 132 1.90 2.89 -5.33
N ILE A 133 3.19 2.54 -5.27
CA ILE A 133 4.18 3.17 -4.40
C ILE A 133 5.37 3.60 -5.24
N ARG A 134 5.93 4.79 -4.95
CA ARG A 134 7.12 5.33 -5.59
C ARG A 134 8.01 6.01 -4.54
N GLN A 135 9.32 5.81 -4.64
CA GLN A 135 10.27 6.57 -3.83
C GLN A 135 10.27 8.04 -4.24
N ASP A 136 10.35 8.95 -3.27
CA ASP A 136 10.71 10.34 -3.55
C ASP A 136 12.24 10.52 -3.48
N GLU A 137 12.84 10.86 -4.61
CA GLU A 137 14.28 11.08 -4.71
C GLU A 137 14.73 12.38 -4.02
N THR A 138 13.80 13.29 -3.73
CA THR A 138 14.08 14.55 -3.01
C THR A 138 14.02 14.39 -1.49
N ARG A 139 13.29 13.36 -1.01
CA ARG A 139 13.15 12.96 0.41
C ARG A 139 13.46 11.48 0.57
N PRO A 140 14.70 11.07 0.31
CA PRO A 140 15.07 9.65 0.31
C PRO A 140 14.93 9.04 1.71
N LEU A 141 14.51 7.77 1.74
CA LEU A 141 14.47 7.00 2.98
C LEU A 141 15.88 6.62 3.43
N ASN A 142 16.08 6.56 4.74
CA ASN A 142 17.31 6.02 5.33
C ASN A 142 17.16 4.50 5.55
N PHE A 143 17.56 3.69 4.59
CA PHE A 143 17.39 2.24 4.62
C PHE A 143 18.10 1.51 5.78
N SER A 144 18.82 2.22 6.65
CA SER A 144 19.28 1.64 7.93
C SER A 144 18.14 1.42 8.93
N HIS A 145 16.97 2.02 8.70
CA HIS A 145 15.75 1.84 9.45
C HIS A 145 14.78 0.89 8.73
N GLU A 146 13.86 0.29 9.47
CA GLU A 146 12.72 -0.45 8.93
C GLU A 146 11.55 0.51 8.72
N TYR A 147 10.91 0.41 7.53
CA TYR A 147 9.75 1.23 7.17
C TYR A 147 8.55 0.37 6.82
N TYR A 148 7.35 0.81 7.26
CA TYR A 148 6.07 0.26 6.87
C TYR A 148 5.33 1.24 5.97
N PHE A 149 4.72 0.73 4.89
CA PHE A 149 3.97 1.50 3.90
C PHE A 149 2.48 1.16 3.87
N PHE A 150 2.16 -0.12 3.97
CA PHE A 150 0.81 -0.64 4.00
C PHE A 150 0.74 -1.88 4.87
N TRP A 151 -0.19 -1.91 5.80
CA TRP A 151 -0.37 -3.06 6.69
C TRP A 151 -1.80 -3.15 7.23
N LEU A 152 -2.17 -4.32 7.70
CA LEU A 152 -3.35 -4.55 8.51
C LEU A 152 -2.90 -4.63 9.98
N GLU A 153 -3.43 -3.76 10.85
CA GLU A 153 -3.23 -3.83 12.29
C GLU A 153 -4.43 -4.51 12.94
N ARG A 154 -4.21 -5.53 13.77
CA ARG A 154 -5.30 -6.23 14.47
C ARG A 154 -6.05 -5.30 15.41
N ALA A 155 -7.35 -5.56 15.63
CA ALA A 155 -8.21 -4.71 16.45
C ALA A 155 -7.75 -4.61 17.92
N ASP A 156 -7.00 -5.56 18.43
CA ASP A 156 -6.41 -5.56 19.77
C ASP A 156 -5.00 -4.96 19.84
N TYR A 157 -4.48 -4.47 18.69
CA TYR A 157 -3.13 -3.90 18.54
C TYR A 157 -1.99 -4.87 18.87
N SER A 158 -2.24 -6.18 18.89
CA SER A 158 -1.25 -7.20 19.28
C SER A 158 -0.19 -7.44 18.21
N SER A 159 -0.56 -7.33 16.94
CA SER A 159 0.32 -7.58 15.79
C SER A 159 -0.30 -7.11 14.47
N ASN A 160 0.50 -7.21 13.40
CA ASN A 160 0.04 -6.97 12.03
C ASN A 160 0.02 -8.31 11.30
N PRO A 161 -1.12 -8.81 10.79
CA PRO A 161 -1.17 -10.00 9.95
C PRO A 161 -0.17 -9.98 8.79
N PHE A 162 -0.04 -8.83 8.14
CA PHE A 162 1.00 -8.60 7.13
C PHE A 162 1.44 -7.14 7.13
N THR A 163 2.62 -6.91 6.56
CA THR A 163 3.18 -5.57 6.34
C THR A 163 3.91 -5.52 5.01
N LEU A 164 3.63 -4.50 4.20
CA LEU A 164 4.40 -4.09 3.04
C LEU A 164 5.35 -2.97 3.46
N GLY A 165 6.63 -3.11 3.20
CA GLY A 165 7.63 -2.17 3.68
C GLY A 165 8.99 -2.33 3.02
N THR A 166 10.00 -1.68 3.61
CA THR A 166 11.40 -1.69 3.15
C THR A 166 12.36 -1.46 4.31
N GLY A 167 13.64 -1.48 4.04
CA GLY A 167 14.69 -1.11 4.98
C GLY A 167 15.26 -2.28 5.78
N THR A 168 16.20 -1.96 6.66
CA THR A 168 16.84 -2.92 7.56
C THR A 168 15.87 -3.36 8.65
N LEU A 169 15.61 -4.66 8.73
CA LEU A 169 14.65 -5.22 9.67
C LEU A 169 15.07 -4.95 11.11
N PHE A 170 14.10 -4.47 11.91
CA PHE A 170 14.33 -4.26 13.34
C PHE A 170 14.65 -5.59 14.05
N GLY A 171 15.61 -5.55 14.94
CA GLY A 171 16.04 -6.73 15.69
C GLY A 171 17.05 -7.62 14.96
N ASP A 172 17.41 -7.29 13.72
CA ASP A 172 18.52 -7.92 13.00
C ASP A 172 19.88 -7.44 13.57
N GLY A 173 20.03 -7.58 14.90
CA GLY A 173 21.31 -7.33 15.56
C GLY A 173 22.45 -8.05 14.83
N ASP A 174 23.60 -7.41 14.75
CA ASP A 174 24.81 -7.90 14.08
C ASP A 174 24.77 -7.89 12.54
N ASN A 175 24.03 -6.93 11.91
CA ASN A 175 24.06 -6.68 10.45
C ASN A 175 23.68 -7.90 9.58
N LYS A 176 22.62 -8.61 9.92
CA LYS A 176 22.13 -9.73 9.11
C LYS A 176 21.48 -9.26 7.82
N THR A 177 20.83 -8.09 7.83
CA THR A 177 20.30 -7.49 6.61
C THR A 177 21.44 -6.80 5.86
N SER A 178 21.77 -7.30 4.68
CA SER A 178 22.73 -6.63 3.79
C SER A 178 22.14 -5.33 3.25
N ALA A 179 22.99 -4.39 2.78
CA ALA A 179 22.52 -3.16 2.14
C ALA A 179 21.60 -3.44 0.95
N GLN A 180 21.88 -4.50 0.17
CA GLN A 180 21.03 -4.90 -0.96
C GLN A 180 19.68 -5.45 -0.51
N GLU A 181 19.59 -6.12 0.63
CA GLU A 181 18.33 -6.61 1.20
C GLU A 181 17.53 -5.46 1.82
N ALA A 182 18.20 -4.46 2.40
CA ALA A 182 17.56 -3.26 2.93
C ALA A 182 16.87 -2.42 1.84
N GLU A 183 17.35 -2.48 0.60
CA GLU A 183 16.78 -1.78 -0.56
C GLU A 183 15.72 -2.62 -1.30
N GLN A 184 15.08 -3.60 -0.63
CA GLN A 184 13.97 -4.36 -1.19
C GLN A 184 12.63 -3.79 -0.72
N LEU A 185 11.66 -3.74 -1.63
CA LEU A 185 10.24 -3.67 -1.28
C LEU A 185 9.81 -5.09 -0.92
N TRP A 186 9.37 -5.31 0.29
CA TRP A 186 9.00 -6.64 0.77
C TRP A 186 7.59 -6.66 1.35
N LEU A 187 6.92 -7.81 1.22
CA LEU A 187 5.73 -8.18 1.99
C LEU A 187 6.13 -9.24 3.01
N ARG A 188 5.86 -8.99 4.28
CA ARG A 188 6.18 -9.88 5.39
C ARG A 188 4.94 -10.28 6.15
N SER A 189 4.92 -11.53 6.61
CA SER A 189 4.08 -11.91 7.74
C SER A 189 4.70 -11.31 9.00
N SER A 190 3.87 -10.64 9.79
CA SER A 190 4.29 -10.07 11.08
C SER A 190 3.56 -10.75 12.24
N ASP A 191 3.02 -11.93 12.03
CA ASP A 191 2.53 -12.76 13.13
C ASP A 191 3.66 -12.95 14.15
N ALA A 192 3.36 -12.71 15.42
CA ALA A 192 4.32 -12.79 16.52
C ALA A 192 5.06 -14.15 16.60
N SER A 193 4.46 -15.19 16.01
CA SER A 193 5.03 -16.54 15.95
C SER A 193 5.92 -16.80 14.74
N LYS A 194 5.78 -16.00 13.65
CA LYS A 194 6.46 -16.27 12.38
C LYS A 194 6.65 -14.99 11.57
N GLN A 195 7.79 -14.33 11.79
CA GLN A 195 8.20 -13.21 10.93
C GLN A 195 8.96 -13.76 9.72
N GLU A 196 8.31 -13.87 8.58
CA GLU A 196 8.97 -14.30 7.35
C GLU A 196 8.65 -13.37 6.17
N THR A 197 9.59 -13.25 5.26
CA THR A 197 9.38 -12.54 4.00
C THR A 197 8.60 -13.45 3.06
N LEU A 198 7.39 -13.03 2.71
CA LEU A 198 6.48 -13.76 1.82
C LEU A 198 6.77 -13.45 0.35
N TRP A 199 7.26 -12.24 0.09
CA TRP A 199 7.61 -11.75 -1.24
C TRP A 199 8.53 -10.53 -1.13
N GLN A 200 9.42 -10.35 -2.11
CA GLN A 200 10.26 -9.16 -2.23
C GLN A 200 10.72 -8.91 -3.66
N VAL A 201 11.02 -7.64 -3.96
CA VAL A 201 11.63 -7.16 -5.22
C VAL A 201 12.53 -5.97 -4.94
N PRO A 202 13.52 -5.65 -5.81
CA PRO A 202 14.26 -4.40 -5.69
C PRO A 202 13.32 -3.19 -5.63
N PHE A 203 13.51 -2.32 -4.64
CA PHE A 203 12.75 -1.09 -4.51
C PHE A 203 13.43 0.02 -5.33
N THR A 204 13.22 -0.01 -6.64
CA THR A 204 13.89 0.84 -7.63
C THR A 204 13.33 2.26 -7.60
N THR A 205 14.20 3.27 -7.64
CA THR A 205 13.80 4.68 -7.78
C THR A 205 13.25 5.00 -9.18
N GLY A 206 12.51 6.09 -9.29
CA GLY A 206 12.07 6.62 -10.57
C GLY A 206 10.89 5.90 -11.22
N VAL A 207 10.41 4.78 -10.67
CA VAL A 207 9.31 3.96 -11.20
C VAL A 207 8.18 3.80 -10.18
N TRP A 208 6.98 3.48 -10.67
CA TRP A 208 5.87 3.02 -9.84
C TRP A 208 5.97 1.52 -9.59
N HIS A 209 5.87 1.12 -8.34
CA HIS A 209 5.69 -0.26 -7.91
C HIS A 209 4.21 -0.49 -7.64
N ASN A 210 3.52 -1.19 -8.54
CA ASN A 210 2.11 -1.53 -8.36
C ASN A 210 2.01 -2.87 -7.66
N VAL A 211 1.40 -2.89 -6.50
CA VAL A 211 1.20 -4.10 -5.68
C VAL A 211 -0.29 -4.35 -5.54
N ALA A 212 -0.71 -5.57 -5.81
CA ALA A 212 -2.05 -6.02 -5.45
C ALA A 212 -1.94 -7.22 -4.49
N ILE A 213 -2.64 -7.14 -3.37
CA ILE A 213 -2.62 -8.16 -2.32
C ILE A 213 -4.03 -8.71 -2.17
N LEU A 214 -4.23 -9.96 -2.61
CA LEU A 214 -5.44 -10.70 -2.33
C LEU A 214 -5.38 -11.26 -0.92
N LEU A 215 -6.45 -11.06 -0.17
CA LEU A 215 -6.63 -11.48 1.22
C LEU A 215 -7.89 -12.33 1.31
N ASP A 216 -7.75 -13.62 1.58
CA ASP A 216 -8.86 -14.52 1.87
C ASP A 216 -8.99 -14.71 3.38
N PHE A 217 -9.84 -13.90 4.00
CA PHE A 217 -10.10 -13.95 5.44
C PHE A 217 -10.83 -15.21 5.88
N ASN A 218 -11.51 -15.92 4.95
CA ASN A 218 -12.21 -17.17 5.28
C ASN A 218 -11.23 -18.33 5.43
N GLN A 219 -10.15 -18.34 4.64
CA GLN A 219 -9.20 -19.43 4.57
C GLN A 219 -7.81 -19.05 5.15
N ASN A 220 -7.63 -17.81 5.58
CA ASN A 220 -6.34 -17.29 6.04
C ASN A 220 -5.24 -17.48 4.99
N LEU A 221 -5.50 -16.97 3.77
CA LEU A 221 -4.57 -17.04 2.64
C LEU A 221 -4.34 -15.64 2.07
N LEU A 222 -3.12 -15.39 1.60
CA LEU A 222 -2.81 -14.20 0.80
C LEU A 222 -2.09 -14.56 -0.50
N GLN A 223 -2.15 -13.66 -1.50
CA GLN A 223 -1.42 -13.76 -2.75
C GLN A 223 -0.98 -12.37 -3.21
N VAL A 224 0.22 -12.27 -3.79
CA VAL A 224 0.76 -11.01 -4.33
C VAL A 224 0.74 -11.03 -5.85
N GLU A 225 0.23 -9.93 -6.43
CA GLU A 225 0.42 -9.55 -7.82
C GLU A 225 1.25 -8.26 -7.87
N TYR A 226 2.09 -8.11 -8.88
CA TYR A 226 3.01 -6.98 -8.98
C TYR A 226 3.34 -6.63 -10.42
N SER A 227 3.52 -5.32 -10.66
CA SER A 227 4.07 -4.77 -11.90
C SER A 227 4.85 -3.47 -11.65
N ILE A 228 5.53 -2.99 -12.69
CA ILE A 228 6.22 -1.69 -12.71
C ILE A 228 5.52 -0.78 -13.71
N ASP A 229 5.34 0.49 -13.33
CA ASP A 229 4.76 1.55 -14.15
C ASP A 229 3.41 1.13 -14.77
N ASN A 230 3.29 1.17 -16.08
CA ASN A 230 2.05 0.85 -16.81
C ASN A 230 1.95 -0.62 -17.23
N GLN A 231 2.78 -1.51 -16.68
CA GLN A 231 2.71 -2.94 -16.98
C GLN A 231 1.52 -3.57 -16.24
N GLU A 232 0.87 -4.54 -16.88
CA GLU A 232 -0.19 -5.31 -16.22
C GLU A 232 0.38 -6.12 -15.04
N PRO A 233 -0.27 -6.09 -13.87
CA PRO A 233 0.15 -6.88 -12.72
C PRO A 233 0.08 -8.37 -13.01
N VAL A 234 1.11 -9.09 -12.61
CA VAL A 234 1.16 -10.55 -12.70
C VAL A 234 1.35 -11.17 -11.32
N LYS A 235 0.79 -12.34 -11.13
CA LYS A 235 0.94 -13.12 -9.89
C LYS A 235 2.42 -13.41 -9.64
N ARG A 236 2.88 -13.07 -8.46
CA ARG A 236 4.26 -13.29 -8.00
C ARG A 236 4.35 -14.42 -6.99
N THR A 237 3.23 -14.74 -6.32
CA THR A 237 3.16 -15.87 -5.40
C THR A 237 1.97 -16.77 -5.75
N GLY A 238 1.98 -17.98 -5.23
CA GLY A 238 0.75 -18.77 -5.05
C GLY A 238 -0.09 -18.19 -3.90
N LEU A 239 -1.15 -18.88 -3.52
CA LEU A 239 -1.84 -18.62 -2.26
C LEU A 239 -0.94 -19.09 -1.11
N ILE A 240 -0.62 -18.20 -0.19
CA ILE A 240 0.27 -18.42 0.94
C ILE A 240 -0.57 -18.44 2.22
N PRO A 241 -0.50 -19.49 3.05
CA PRO A 241 -1.11 -19.50 4.37
C PRO A 241 -0.55 -18.38 5.24
N ASN A 242 -1.43 -17.52 5.76
CA ASN A 242 -1.09 -16.41 6.63
C ASN A 242 -2.28 -16.08 7.53
N ASP A 243 -2.09 -16.06 8.84
CA ASP A 243 -3.18 -15.77 9.77
C ASP A 243 -3.64 -14.31 9.63
N LEU A 244 -4.80 -14.13 9.00
CA LEU A 244 -5.46 -12.83 8.79
C LEU A 244 -6.52 -12.52 9.83
N SER A 245 -6.67 -13.37 10.86
CA SER A 245 -7.68 -13.22 11.91
C SER A 245 -7.46 -11.97 12.77
N GLY A 246 -8.45 -11.64 13.59
CA GLY A 246 -8.36 -10.56 14.59
C GLY A 246 -9.00 -9.24 14.14
N ASN A 247 -9.61 -9.20 12.95
CA ASN A 247 -10.19 -7.98 12.37
C ASN A 247 -9.16 -6.84 12.38
N GLY A 248 -9.59 -5.59 12.37
CA GLY A 248 -8.69 -4.47 12.55
C GLY A 248 -8.85 -3.39 11.50
N GLN A 249 -7.78 -2.67 11.25
CA GLN A 249 -7.80 -1.57 10.29
C GLN A 249 -6.56 -1.57 9.39
N PHE A 250 -6.78 -1.15 8.15
CA PHE A 250 -5.70 -0.95 7.20
C PHE A 250 -5.06 0.42 7.38
N HIS A 251 -3.76 0.47 7.23
CA HIS A 251 -2.95 1.68 7.26
C HIS A 251 -2.22 1.85 5.94
N ILE A 252 -2.27 3.06 5.38
CA ILE A 252 -1.48 3.49 4.23
C ILE A 252 -0.64 4.67 4.71
N GLY A 253 0.68 4.60 4.62
CA GLY A 253 1.49 5.71 5.12
C GLY A 253 2.97 5.39 5.25
N LEU A 254 3.60 6.07 6.16
CA LEU A 254 5.02 5.92 6.42
C LEU A 254 5.26 5.82 7.93
N LEU A 255 5.64 4.62 8.38
CA LEU A 255 6.10 4.38 9.74
C LEU A 255 7.58 4.01 9.67
N LYS A 256 8.43 4.77 10.36
CA LYS A 256 9.86 4.54 10.53
C LYS A 256 10.13 4.03 11.93
N LYS A 257 10.71 2.83 12.05
CA LYS A 257 11.14 2.30 13.33
C LYS A 257 12.48 2.86 13.74
N SER A 258 12.74 2.96 15.04
CA SER A 258 14.06 3.28 15.58
C SER A 258 15.05 2.15 15.33
N THR A 259 16.35 2.48 15.39
CA THR A 259 17.44 1.49 15.45
C THR A 259 17.94 1.31 16.88
N GLY A 260 18.53 0.18 17.17
CA GLY A 260 19.11 -0.13 18.47
C GLY A 260 19.06 -1.62 18.80
N LEU A 261 19.93 -2.01 19.73
CA LEU A 261 20.01 -3.39 20.22
C LEU A 261 19.30 -3.52 21.57
N ASN A 262 18.71 -4.68 21.82
CA ASN A 262 18.10 -5.04 23.10
C ASN A 262 17.03 -4.05 23.60
N LEU A 263 16.28 -3.43 22.70
CA LEU A 263 15.17 -2.55 23.06
C LEU A 263 14.01 -3.40 23.62
N THR A 264 13.45 -2.96 24.76
CA THR A 264 12.33 -3.62 25.42
C THR A 264 10.98 -3.00 25.02
N ASP A 265 11.00 -1.75 24.55
CA ASP A 265 9.83 -1.03 24.02
C ASP A 265 10.27 -0.17 22.82
N ILE A 266 10.20 -0.73 21.63
CA ILE A 266 10.58 -0.04 20.39
C ILE A 266 9.74 1.21 20.12
N THR A 267 8.54 1.29 20.66
CA THR A 267 7.67 2.46 20.46
C THR A 267 8.24 3.70 21.15
N LYS A 268 9.03 3.51 22.19
CA LYS A 268 9.57 4.60 23.03
C LYS A 268 11.08 4.69 23.05
N GLN A 269 11.76 3.63 22.64
CA GLN A 269 13.21 3.50 22.74
C GLN A 269 13.88 3.44 21.36
N GLY A 270 15.21 3.56 21.35
CA GLY A 270 16.04 3.45 20.17
C GLY A 270 16.46 4.80 19.61
N TYR A 271 17.24 4.73 18.56
CA TYR A 271 17.80 5.90 17.92
C TYR A 271 17.00 6.31 16.69
N GLN A 272 16.74 7.59 16.58
CA GLN A 272 16.28 8.29 15.38
C GLN A 272 17.28 9.44 15.15
N GLU A 273 17.72 9.62 13.92
CA GLU A 273 18.53 10.78 13.55
C GLU A 273 17.73 12.08 13.71
N SER A 274 18.42 13.20 13.74
CA SER A 274 17.84 14.55 13.68
C SER A 274 17.88 15.09 12.25
N GLY A 275 16.95 15.98 11.93
CA GLY A 275 16.82 16.56 10.59
C GLY A 275 16.17 15.59 9.60
N ILE A 276 15.27 14.74 10.09
CA ILE A 276 14.49 13.83 9.24
C ILE A 276 13.65 14.65 8.27
N ASP A 277 13.81 14.36 6.98
CA ASP A 277 13.01 14.88 5.87
C ASP A 277 12.90 13.74 4.83
N GLU A 278 11.94 12.84 5.07
CA GLU A 278 11.77 11.60 4.31
C GLU A 278 10.35 11.52 3.77
N GLY A 279 10.16 10.86 2.64
CA GLY A 279 8.85 10.75 2.03
C GLY A 279 8.68 9.49 1.18
N ILE A 280 7.42 9.10 1.02
CA ILE A 280 6.99 8.05 0.11
C ILE A 280 5.76 8.51 -0.66
N VAL A 281 5.75 8.30 -1.97
CA VAL A 281 4.66 8.71 -2.84
C VAL A 281 3.73 7.53 -3.07
N PHE A 282 2.44 7.73 -2.79
CA PHE A 282 1.36 6.80 -3.11
C PHE A 282 0.59 7.30 -4.32
N GLY A 283 0.36 6.40 -5.27
CA GLY A 283 -0.63 6.54 -6.33
C GLY A 283 -1.97 5.94 -5.90
N GLY A 284 -2.81 5.60 -6.87
CA GLY A 284 -4.14 5.08 -6.60
C GLY A 284 -4.14 3.88 -5.66
N ALA A 285 -4.95 3.97 -4.59
CA ALA A 285 -5.19 2.87 -3.66
C ALA A 285 -6.70 2.58 -3.57
N PHE A 286 -7.09 1.31 -3.53
CA PHE A 286 -8.48 0.90 -3.38
C PHE A 286 -8.59 -0.58 -3.00
N GLU A 287 -9.72 -0.93 -2.39
CA GLU A 287 -10.09 -2.31 -2.07
C GLU A 287 -11.15 -2.81 -3.06
N GLU A 288 -11.00 -4.02 -3.56
CA GLU A 288 -11.89 -4.71 -4.48
C GLU A 288 -12.46 -5.96 -3.82
N LEU A 289 -13.78 -6.17 -3.94
CA LEU A 289 -14.43 -7.42 -3.56
C LEU A 289 -14.10 -8.50 -4.59
N CYS A 290 -13.60 -9.64 -4.12
CA CYS A 290 -13.31 -10.83 -4.91
C CYS A 290 -14.22 -11.97 -4.44
N GLY A 291 -15.45 -11.99 -4.87
CA GLY A 291 -16.41 -13.02 -4.46
C GLY A 291 -17.08 -13.70 -5.63
#